data_e6b738602dc4fc3fe36cb272b065ecf5
#
_entry.id   e6b738602dc4fc3fe36cb272b065ecf5
#
_cell.length_a   1.000
_cell.length_b   1.000
_cell.length_c   1.000
_cell.angle_alpha   90.00
_cell.angle_beta   90.00
_cell.angle_gamma   90.00
#
_symmetry.space_group_name_H-M   'P 1'
#
loop_
_entity.id
_entity.type
_entity.pdbx_description
1 polymer ?
#
loop_
_entity_poly.entity_id
_entity_poly.type
_entity_poly.pdbx_seq_one_letter_code
_entity_poly.pdbx_strand_id
1 'polypeptide(L)'
;GDSVGESTVAEGVVLGGTGFVGRHVCEQLQRAGHRMTVTTRHIKRASAVQHLPLVTVQVADIHNPDTLAQLVAGHDVVINLVAILHGNEAAFERAHVTLAHTIAQACQRSGVRRLIHISALGAATDGPSMYQRSKARGEAVLQAAGLDLTVLRPSVIFGEGDRFLNLFARLQKALPLVPLAGADTRFQPVWVEDVA
;
A
#
# COMPACT_ATOMS: atom_id res chain seq x y z
N GLY A 1 -0.17 26.20 -28.02
CA GLY A 1 0.56 25.64 -26.90
C GLY A 1 -0.21 24.45 -26.38
N ASP A 2 0.09 23.27 -26.91
CA ASP A 2 -0.54 22.05 -26.47
C ASP A 2 -0.04 21.77 -25.04
N SER A 3 -0.91 22.02 -24.08
CA SER A 3 -0.72 21.46 -22.76
C SER A 3 -0.83 19.95 -22.93
N VAL A 4 0.29 19.29 -23.05
CA VAL A 4 0.35 17.85 -22.83
C VAL A 4 -0.21 17.64 -21.43
N GLY A 5 -1.43 17.11 -21.36
CA GLY A 5 -2.08 16.86 -20.09
C GLY A 5 -1.12 16.04 -19.24
N GLU A 6 -0.72 16.61 -18.11
CA GLU A 6 0.10 15.89 -17.15
C GLU A 6 -0.62 14.57 -16.85
N SER A 7 0.04 13.46 -17.19
CA SER A 7 -0.49 12.16 -16.90
C SER A 7 -0.50 11.98 -15.37
N THR A 8 -1.67 12.08 -14.76
CA THR A 8 -1.89 11.80 -13.33
C THR A 8 -1.96 10.30 -13.05
N VAL A 9 -1.57 9.48 -14.03
CA VAL A 9 -1.64 8.01 -13.93
C VAL A 9 -0.40 7.47 -13.26
N ALA A 10 -0.58 6.77 -12.16
CA ALA A 10 0.50 6.10 -11.46
C ALA A 10 0.61 4.63 -11.86
N GLU A 11 1.83 4.10 -11.82
CA GLU A 11 2.12 2.67 -11.86
C GLU A 11 2.53 2.24 -10.46
N GLY A 12 1.71 1.42 -9.82
CA GLY A 12 1.89 1.03 -8.43
C GLY A 12 1.93 -0.46 -8.22
N VAL A 13 2.50 -0.85 -7.09
CA VAL A 13 2.44 -2.22 -6.58
C VAL A 13 1.50 -2.24 -5.39
N VAL A 14 0.51 -3.11 -5.43
CA VAL A 14 -0.44 -3.29 -4.32
C VAL A 14 -0.15 -4.60 -3.61
N LEU A 15 0.30 -4.49 -2.38
CA LEU A 15 0.55 -5.63 -1.51
C LEU A 15 -0.71 -5.89 -0.69
N GLY A 16 -1.20 -7.12 -0.71
CA GLY A 16 -2.47 -7.48 -0.09
C GLY A 16 -3.69 -7.15 -0.95
N GLY A 17 -3.51 -6.97 -2.25
CA GLY A 17 -4.58 -6.58 -3.18
C GLY A 17 -5.63 -7.65 -3.46
N THR A 18 -5.41 -8.89 -3.03
CA THR A 18 -6.36 -10.00 -3.24
C THR A 18 -7.38 -10.13 -2.12
N GLY A 19 -7.21 -9.41 -1.02
CA GLY A 19 -8.20 -9.37 0.06
C GLY A 19 -9.40 -8.50 -0.30
N PHE A 20 -10.38 -8.47 0.59
CA PHE A 20 -11.64 -7.73 0.37
C PHE A 20 -11.41 -6.25 0.11
N VAL A 21 -10.65 -5.58 0.98
CA VAL A 21 -10.33 -4.15 0.81
C VAL A 21 -9.46 -3.96 -0.42
N GLY A 22 -8.44 -4.79 -0.60
CA GLY A 22 -7.52 -4.71 -1.72
C GLY A 22 -8.20 -4.85 -3.07
N ARG A 23 -9.17 -5.75 -3.18
CA ARG A 23 -9.97 -5.91 -4.40
C ARG A 23 -10.71 -4.63 -4.76
N HIS A 24 -11.40 -4.02 -3.80
CA HIS A 24 -12.13 -2.77 -4.05
C HIS A 24 -11.19 -1.63 -4.41
N VAL A 25 -10.04 -1.54 -3.75
CA VAL A 25 -9.01 -0.54 -4.07
C VAL A 25 -8.52 -0.73 -5.50
N CYS A 26 -8.20 -1.96 -5.90
CA CYS A 26 -7.75 -2.25 -7.26
C CYS A 26 -8.80 -1.89 -8.32
N GLU A 27 -10.07 -2.22 -8.07
CA GLU A 27 -11.16 -1.85 -8.98
C GLU A 27 -11.26 -0.34 -9.18
N GLN A 28 -11.18 0.41 -8.09
CA GLN A 28 -11.30 1.88 -8.17
C GLN A 28 -10.07 2.51 -8.81
N LEU A 29 -8.88 2.02 -8.50
CA LEU A 29 -7.65 2.55 -9.09
C LEU A 29 -7.60 2.31 -10.59
N GLN A 30 -7.98 1.13 -11.06
CA GLN A 30 -7.98 0.86 -12.50
C GLN A 30 -9.06 1.66 -13.24
N ARG A 31 -10.22 1.93 -12.62
CA ARG A 31 -11.23 2.83 -13.20
C ARG A 31 -10.71 4.24 -13.36
N ALA A 32 -9.84 4.69 -12.47
CA ALA A 32 -9.18 5.99 -12.56
C ALA A 32 -8.00 6.00 -13.55
N GLY A 33 -7.70 4.88 -14.19
CA GLY A 33 -6.66 4.76 -15.18
C GLY A 33 -5.29 4.39 -14.66
N HIS A 34 -5.15 4.10 -13.38
CA HIS A 34 -3.88 3.68 -12.78
C HIS A 34 -3.57 2.22 -13.11
N ARG A 35 -2.29 1.93 -13.35
CA ARG A 35 -1.81 0.57 -13.59
C ARG A 35 -1.27 0.00 -12.30
N MET A 36 -1.75 -1.19 -11.93
CA MET A 36 -1.37 -1.83 -10.67
C MET A 36 -0.82 -3.23 -10.92
N THR A 37 0.27 -3.54 -10.23
CA THR A 37 0.76 -4.91 -10.09
C THR A 37 0.31 -5.41 -8.72
N VAL A 38 -0.46 -6.48 -8.71
CA VAL A 38 -0.96 -7.12 -7.49
C VAL A 38 -0.20 -8.41 -7.28
N THR A 39 0.30 -8.61 -6.07
CA THR A 39 1.03 -9.82 -5.73
C THR A 39 0.15 -10.81 -5.01
N THR A 40 0.37 -12.08 -5.27
CA THR A 40 -0.27 -13.18 -4.56
C THR A 40 0.68 -14.36 -4.47
N ARG A 41 0.57 -15.17 -3.41
CA ARG A 41 1.26 -16.46 -3.34
C ARG A 41 0.53 -17.54 -4.12
N HIS A 42 -0.78 -17.36 -4.31
CA HIS A 42 -1.65 -18.35 -4.97
C HIS A 42 -2.53 -17.65 -6.00
N ILE A 43 -2.32 -17.97 -7.25
CA ILE A 43 -3.03 -17.30 -8.36
C ILE A 43 -4.56 -17.39 -8.24
N LYS A 44 -5.05 -18.46 -7.66
CA LYS A 44 -6.51 -18.64 -7.46
C LYS A 44 -7.14 -17.56 -6.57
N ARG A 45 -6.38 -16.99 -5.64
CA ARG A 45 -6.87 -15.91 -4.77
C ARG A 45 -7.02 -14.57 -5.50
N ALA A 46 -6.41 -14.44 -6.67
CA ALA A 46 -6.45 -13.23 -7.46
C ALA A 46 -7.62 -13.22 -8.47
N SER A 47 -8.51 -14.21 -8.44
CA SER A 47 -9.59 -14.35 -9.43
C SER A 47 -10.46 -13.11 -9.56
N ALA A 48 -10.68 -12.38 -8.47
CA ALA A 48 -11.52 -11.19 -8.46
C ALA A 48 -10.85 -9.97 -9.13
N VAL A 49 -9.52 -9.92 -9.22
CA VAL A 49 -8.78 -8.80 -9.81
C VAL A 49 -8.07 -9.14 -11.11
N GLN A 50 -7.90 -10.43 -11.39
CA GLN A 50 -7.14 -10.92 -12.53
C GLN A 50 -7.72 -10.46 -13.87
N HIS A 51 -9.02 -10.23 -13.95
CA HIS A 51 -9.71 -9.80 -15.17
C HIS A 51 -9.72 -8.28 -15.37
N LEU A 52 -9.26 -7.50 -14.41
CA LEU A 52 -9.23 -6.04 -14.53
C LEU A 52 -8.15 -5.63 -15.54
N PRO A 53 -8.48 -4.81 -16.56
CA PRO A 53 -7.56 -4.56 -17.69
C PRO A 53 -6.23 -3.92 -17.30
N LEU A 54 -6.21 -3.08 -16.28
CA LEU A 54 -5.00 -2.37 -15.87
C LEU A 54 -4.29 -3.03 -14.68
N VAL A 55 -4.77 -4.19 -14.26
CA VAL A 55 -4.18 -4.96 -13.15
C VAL A 55 -3.39 -6.13 -13.73
N THR A 56 -2.11 -6.20 -13.34
CA THR A 56 -1.26 -7.35 -13.60
C THR A 56 -1.11 -8.13 -12.29
N VAL A 57 -1.40 -9.42 -12.32
CA VAL A 57 -1.22 -10.29 -11.17
C VAL A 57 0.12 -11.00 -11.28
N GLN A 58 0.92 -10.95 -10.23
CA GLN A 58 2.22 -11.61 -10.17
C GLN A 58 2.28 -12.52 -8.95
N VAL A 59 2.63 -13.78 -9.18
CA VAL A 59 2.88 -14.74 -8.10
C VAL A 59 4.25 -14.46 -7.52
N ALA A 60 4.31 -14.11 -6.26
CA ALA A 60 5.56 -13.76 -5.58
C ALA A 60 5.43 -13.92 -4.07
N ASP A 61 6.55 -14.25 -3.44
CA ASP A 61 6.68 -14.20 -1.98
C ASP A 61 7.25 -12.83 -1.58
N ILE A 62 6.38 -11.97 -1.09
CA ILE A 62 6.76 -10.60 -0.69
C ILE A 62 7.58 -10.56 0.60
N HIS A 63 7.67 -11.66 1.34
CA HIS A 63 8.53 -11.77 2.51
C HIS A 63 10.00 -12.00 2.14
N ASN A 64 10.28 -12.33 0.88
CA ASN A 64 11.64 -12.41 0.38
C ASN A 64 12.13 -11.01 -0.03
N PRO A 65 13.15 -10.45 0.63
CA PRO A 65 13.58 -9.07 0.38
C PRO A 65 14.05 -8.83 -1.07
N ASP A 66 14.74 -9.77 -1.66
CA ASP A 66 15.23 -9.64 -3.03
C ASP A 66 14.08 -9.67 -4.04
N THR A 67 13.14 -10.58 -3.84
CA THR A 67 11.94 -10.66 -4.66
C THR A 67 11.13 -9.37 -4.59
N LEU A 68 10.91 -8.84 -3.40
CA LEU A 68 10.15 -7.62 -3.23
C LEU A 68 10.87 -6.41 -3.84
N ALA A 69 12.17 -6.30 -3.68
CA ALA A 69 12.95 -5.22 -4.28
C ALA A 69 12.85 -5.23 -5.82
N GLN A 70 12.95 -6.41 -6.43
CA GLN A 70 12.79 -6.54 -7.88
C GLN A 70 11.39 -6.20 -8.34
N LEU A 71 10.39 -6.60 -7.56
CA LEU A 71 8.99 -6.38 -7.88
C LEU A 71 8.63 -4.90 -7.88
N VAL A 72 9.08 -4.15 -6.89
CA VAL A 72 8.73 -2.73 -6.74
C VAL A 72 9.56 -1.82 -7.63
N ALA A 73 10.69 -2.28 -8.12
CA ALA A 73 11.56 -1.48 -8.98
C ALA A 73 10.82 -1.00 -10.23
N GLY A 74 11.02 0.27 -10.58
CA GLY A 74 10.38 0.87 -11.75
C GLY A 74 8.93 1.31 -11.56
N HIS A 75 8.37 1.12 -10.38
CA HIS A 75 7.03 1.60 -10.04
C HIS A 75 7.09 2.94 -9.33
N ASP A 76 6.01 3.71 -9.41
CA ASP A 76 5.92 5.06 -8.82
C ASP A 76 5.59 5.01 -7.33
N VAL A 77 4.84 3.98 -6.91
CA VAL A 77 4.27 3.90 -5.57
C VAL A 77 4.10 2.45 -5.14
N VAL A 78 4.25 2.21 -3.86
CA VAL A 78 3.88 0.96 -3.21
C VAL A 78 2.72 1.23 -2.27
N ILE A 79 1.67 0.43 -2.37
CA ILE A 79 0.49 0.51 -1.50
C ILE A 79 0.45 -0.77 -0.67
N ASN A 80 0.58 -0.63 0.64
CA ASN A 80 0.56 -1.77 1.54
C ASN A 80 -0.79 -1.90 2.22
N LEU A 81 -1.50 -2.97 1.86
CA LEU A 81 -2.79 -3.34 2.44
C LEU A 81 -2.70 -4.64 3.25
N VAL A 82 -1.51 -5.21 3.42
CA VAL A 82 -1.35 -6.47 4.10
C VAL A 82 -1.70 -6.33 5.57
N ALA A 83 -2.64 -7.12 6.03
CA ALA A 83 -3.01 -7.25 7.42
C ALA A 83 -3.64 -8.62 7.67
N ILE A 84 -3.42 -9.17 8.85
CA ILE A 84 -4.14 -10.33 9.33
C ILE A 84 -4.94 -9.95 10.57
N LEU A 85 -6.12 -10.53 10.73
CA LEU A 85 -7.01 -10.25 11.86
C LEU A 85 -6.90 -11.31 12.95
N HIS A 86 -6.42 -12.49 12.61
CA HIS A 86 -6.35 -13.64 13.48
C HIS A 86 -4.99 -14.31 13.33
N GLY A 87 -4.49 -14.84 14.41
CA GLY A 87 -3.23 -15.55 14.45
C GLY A 87 -2.58 -15.46 15.83
N ASN A 88 -1.46 -16.12 15.96
CA ASN A 88 -0.63 -15.99 17.15
C ASN A 88 0.29 -14.75 17.06
N GLU A 89 1.03 -14.49 18.12
CA GLU A 89 1.95 -13.35 18.17
C GLU A 89 2.98 -13.39 17.03
N ALA A 90 3.52 -14.54 16.71
CA ALA A 90 4.49 -14.69 15.62
C ALA A 90 3.87 -14.34 14.26
N ALA A 91 2.63 -14.70 14.01
CA ALA A 91 1.93 -14.39 12.77
C ALA A 91 1.66 -12.88 12.64
N PHE A 92 1.25 -12.23 13.71
CA PHE A 92 1.06 -10.78 13.74
C PHE A 92 2.39 -10.03 13.53
N GLU A 93 3.45 -10.48 14.18
CA GLU A 93 4.78 -9.91 14.01
C GLU A 93 5.25 -10.01 12.57
N ARG A 94 5.11 -11.18 11.96
CA ARG A 94 5.51 -11.42 10.57
C ARG A 94 4.75 -10.54 9.58
N ALA A 95 3.43 -10.49 9.71
CA ALA A 95 2.57 -9.77 8.76
C ALA A 95 2.64 -8.26 8.93
N HIS A 96 2.78 -7.76 10.16
CA HIS A 96 2.63 -6.34 10.44
C HIS A 96 3.96 -5.63 10.71
N VAL A 97 4.96 -6.30 11.23
CA VAL A 97 6.24 -5.68 11.61
C VAL A 97 7.38 -6.11 10.70
N THR A 98 7.63 -7.41 10.59
CA THR A 98 8.72 -7.93 9.75
C THR A 98 8.52 -7.55 8.29
N LEU A 99 7.31 -7.67 7.79
CA LEU A 99 6.99 -7.26 6.43
C LEU A 99 7.19 -5.75 6.22
N ALA A 100 6.88 -4.92 7.22
CA ALA A 100 7.14 -3.48 7.14
C ALA A 100 8.63 -3.19 6.94
N HIS A 101 9.50 -3.87 7.67
CA HIS A 101 10.95 -3.76 7.45
C HIS A 101 11.35 -4.19 6.04
N THR A 102 10.80 -5.28 5.55
CA THR A 102 11.08 -5.78 4.20
C THR A 102 10.63 -4.80 3.13
N ILE A 103 9.45 -4.22 3.30
CA ILE A 103 8.93 -3.19 2.38
C ILE A 103 9.84 -1.96 2.38
N ALA A 104 10.22 -1.47 3.56
CA ALA A 104 11.09 -0.31 3.68
C ALA A 104 12.43 -0.54 2.98
N GLN A 105 13.05 -1.69 3.20
CA GLN A 105 14.30 -2.06 2.56
C GLN A 105 14.15 -2.19 1.04
N ALA A 106 13.08 -2.80 0.58
CA ALA A 106 12.82 -2.95 -0.85
C ALA A 106 12.66 -1.61 -1.55
N CYS A 107 11.91 -0.69 -0.95
CA CYS A 107 11.75 0.66 -1.48
C CYS A 107 13.08 1.43 -1.52
N GLN A 108 13.87 1.35 -0.46
CA GLN A 108 15.18 2.00 -0.38
C GLN A 108 16.14 1.45 -1.45
N ARG A 109 16.21 0.13 -1.61
CA ARG A 109 17.09 -0.54 -2.58
C ARG A 109 16.70 -0.23 -4.02
N SER A 110 15.41 -0.16 -4.31
CA SER A 110 14.89 0.04 -5.66
C SER A 110 14.71 1.51 -6.06
N GLY A 111 14.86 2.43 -5.11
CA GLY A 111 14.66 3.85 -5.34
C GLY A 111 13.20 4.29 -5.38
N VAL A 112 12.26 3.42 -5.04
CA VAL A 112 10.85 3.78 -4.90
C VAL A 112 10.66 4.46 -3.55
N ARG A 113 10.30 5.73 -3.58
CA ARG A 113 10.20 6.52 -2.34
C ARG A 113 8.78 6.64 -1.82
N ARG A 114 7.79 6.61 -2.71
CA ARG A 114 6.39 6.82 -2.35
C ARG A 114 5.77 5.55 -1.81
N LEU A 115 5.39 5.58 -0.55
CA LEU A 115 4.73 4.47 0.12
C LEU A 115 3.42 4.94 0.75
N ILE A 116 2.34 4.25 0.42
CA ILE A 116 1.04 4.44 1.06
C ILE A 116 0.75 3.21 1.91
N HIS A 117 0.58 3.43 3.19
CA HIS A 117 0.30 2.37 4.15
C HIS A 117 -1.10 2.52 4.71
N ILE A 118 -1.91 1.49 4.53
CA ILE A 118 -3.26 1.45 5.09
C ILE A 118 -3.17 0.77 6.45
N SER A 119 -3.35 1.54 7.50
CA SER A 119 -3.25 1.08 8.88
C SER A 119 -4.63 0.98 9.54
N ALA A 120 -4.71 0.29 10.65
CA ALA A 120 -5.95 0.21 11.40
C ALA A 120 -6.18 1.46 12.25
N LEU A 121 -7.43 1.88 12.36
CA LEU A 121 -7.81 2.90 13.34
C LEU A 121 -7.54 2.36 14.75
N GLY A 122 -6.98 3.20 15.60
CA GLY A 122 -6.65 2.81 16.98
C GLY A 122 -5.36 2.02 17.12
N ALA A 123 -4.51 1.97 16.08
CA ALA A 123 -3.19 1.36 16.19
C ALA A 123 -2.34 2.12 17.22
N ALA A 124 -1.89 1.43 18.25
CA ALA A 124 -1.04 1.97 19.31
C ALA A 124 -0.19 0.87 19.92
N THR A 125 1.06 1.21 20.29
CA THR A 125 1.99 0.22 20.86
C THR A 125 1.54 -0.33 22.20
N ASP A 126 0.74 0.43 22.93
CA ASP A 126 0.12 0.04 24.19
C ASP A 126 -1.37 -0.34 24.02
N GLY A 127 -1.81 -0.56 22.78
CA GLY A 127 -3.19 -0.93 22.49
C GLY A 127 -3.59 -2.27 23.11
N PRO A 128 -4.91 -2.50 23.28
CA PRO A 128 -5.40 -3.64 24.05
C PRO A 128 -5.21 -5.00 23.35
N SER A 129 -4.94 -5.04 22.04
CA SER A 129 -4.81 -6.29 21.31
C SER A 129 -3.44 -6.44 20.66
N MET A 130 -3.03 -7.68 20.41
CA MET A 130 -1.82 -7.97 19.65
C MET A 130 -1.89 -7.39 18.25
N TYR A 131 -3.08 -7.39 17.65
CA TYR A 131 -3.33 -6.77 16.33
C TYR A 131 -2.98 -5.29 16.36
N GLN A 132 -3.55 -4.53 17.29
CA GLN A 132 -3.32 -3.08 17.38
C GLN A 132 -1.87 -2.75 17.68
N ARG A 133 -1.25 -3.48 18.61
CA ARG A 133 0.16 -3.26 18.96
C ARG A 133 1.10 -3.56 17.80
N SER A 134 0.90 -4.67 17.11
CA SER A 134 1.73 -5.03 15.95
C SER A 134 1.55 -4.07 14.78
N LYS A 135 0.33 -3.63 14.51
CA LYS A 135 0.07 -2.62 13.48
C LYS A 135 0.78 -1.31 13.81
N ALA A 136 0.74 -0.87 15.06
CA ALA A 136 1.42 0.34 15.49
C ALA A 136 2.96 0.24 15.35
N ARG A 137 3.53 -0.91 15.70
CA ARG A 137 4.96 -1.14 15.53
C ARG A 137 5.37 -1.16 14.07
N GLY A 138 4.60 -1.77 13.21
CA GLY A 138 4.83 -1.76 11.76
C GLY A 138 4.77 -0.34 11.18
N GLU A 139 3.80 0.45 11.60
CA GLU A 139 3.67 1.85 11.21
C GLU A 139 4.92 2.64 11.65
N ALA A 140 5.41 2.42 12.87
CA ALA A 140 6.61 3.08 13.38
C ALA A 140 7.86 2.72 12.56
N VAL A 141 7.98 1.47 12.14
CA VAL A 141 9.06 1.02 11.25
C VAL A 141 9.06 1.81 9.94
N LEU A 142 7.90 1.96 9.33
CA LEU A 142 7.77 2.69 8.07
C LEU A 142 8.03 4.19 8.25
N GLN A 143 7.59 4.77 9.36
CA GLN A 143 7.84 6.17 9.68
C GLN A 143 9.34 6.46 9.83
N ALA A 144 10.09 5.52 10.39
CA ALA A 144 11.52 5.66 10.61
C ALA A 144 12.37 5.42 9.35
N ALA A 145 11.77 4.95 8.26
CA ALA A 145 12.50 4.49 7.07
C ALA A 145 12.96 5.62 6.14
N GLY A 146 12.54 6.85 6.37
CA GLY A 146 12.94 7.99 5.52
C GLY A 146 12.29 8.00 4.14
N LEU A 147 11.16 7.32 3.97
CA LEU A 147 10.39 7.31 2.73
C LEU A 147 9.36 8.43 2.71
N ASP A 148 8.87 8.77 1.53
CA ASP A 148 7.70 9.62 1.38
C ASP A 148 6.45 8.80 1.71
N LEU A 149 6.10 8.79 2.98
CA LEU A 149 5.07 7.93 3.55
C LEU A 149 3.78 8.69 3.78
N THR A 150 2.68 8.10 3.32
CA THR A 150 1.34 8.46 3.74
C THR A 150 0.71 7.28 4.46
N VAL A 151 0.22 7.51 5.67
CA VAL A 151 -0.53 6.50 6.43
C VAL A 151 -2.01 6.88 6.40
N LEU A 152 -2.83 5.98 5.89
CA LEU A 152 -4.28 6.13 5.91
C LEU A 152 -4.87 5.17 6.94
N ARG A 153 -5.74 5.69 7.81
CA ARG A 153 -6.39 4.91 8.87
C ARG A 153 -7.88 4.86 8.62
N PRO A 154 -8.37 3.84 7.88
CA PRO A 154 -9.80 3.71 7.65
C PRO A 154 -10.51 3.33 8.94
N SER A 155 -11.77 3.72 9.05
CA SER A 155 -12.63 3.26 10.14
C SER A 155 -12.73 1.73 10.17
N VAL A 156 -12.71 1.15 11.37
CA VAL A 156 -12.77 -0.30 11.58
C VAL A 156 -14.09 -0.90 11.10
N ILE A 157 -15.12 -0.09 10.95
CA ILE A 157 -16.44 -0.58 10.53
C ILE A 157 -16.54 -0.52 9.01
N PHE A 158 -16.03 -1.57 8.35
CA PHE A 158 -16.18 -1.76 6.93
C PHE A 158 -17.51 -2.44 6.64
N GLY A 159 -18.55 -1.73 6.44
CA GLY A 159 -19.83 -2.34 6.11
C GLY A 159 -20.65 -1.55 5.11
N GLU A 160 -20.24 -0.33 4.83
CA GLU A 160 -20.99 0.56 3.97
C GLU A 160 -20.15 1.07 2.82
N GLY A 161 -20.72 1.09 1.62
CA GLY A 161 -20.04 1.51 0.39
C GLY A 161 -19.43 2.91 0.48
N ASP A 162 -20.04 3.82 1.24
CA ASP A 162 -19.57 5.19 1.42
C ASP A 162 -18.16 5.27 2.03
N ARG A 163 -17.80 4.31 2.86
CA ARG A 163 -16.49 4.28 3.53
C ARG A 163 -15.37 3.87 2.57
N PHE A 164 -15.66 2.97 1.64
CA PHE A 164 -14.71 2.62 0.59
C PHE A 164 -14.50 3.79 -0.36
N LEU A 165 -15.55 4.56 -0.66
CA LEU A 165 -15.43 5.75 -1.49
C LEU A 165 -14.55 6.81 -0.82
N ASN A 166 -14.68 7.00 0.50
CA ASN A 166 -13.83 7.92 1.25
C ASN A 166 -12.38 7.45 1.28
N LEU A 167 -12.14 6.17 1.53
CA LEU A 167 -10.79 5.60 1.46
C LEU A 167 -10.18 5.80 0.08
N PHE A 168 -10.94 5.54 -0.96
CA PHE A 168 -10.46 5.72 -2.33
C PHE A 168 -10.15 7.20 -2.64
N ALA A 169 -11.01 8.13 -2.25
CA ALA A 169 -10.77 9.55 -2.44
C ALA A 169 -9.48 10.02 -1.75
N ARG A 170 -9.23 9.54 -0.53
CA ARG A 170 -8.00 9.83 0.21
C ARG A 170 -6.79 9.19 -0.45
N LEU A 171 -6.93 7.96 -0.91
CA LEU A 171 -5.89 7.26 -1.63
C LEU A 171 -5.50 7.99 -2.91
N GLN A 172 -6.48 8.48 -3.69
CA GLN A 172 -6.19 9.25 -4.90
C GLN A 172 -5.41 10.52 -4.61
N LYS A 173 -5.73 11.23 -3.52
CA LYS A 173 -4.97 12.42 -3.11
C LYS A 173 -3.54 12.08 -2.70
N ALA A 174 -3.33 10.89 -2.16
CA ALA A 174 -2.02 10.42 -1.73
C ALA A 174 -1.17 9.87 -2.86
N LEU A 175 -1.78 9.52 -4.00
CA LEU A 175 -1.04 9.03 -5.16
C LEU A 175 -0.14 10.15 -5.70
N PRO A 176 1.09 9.80 -6.08
CA PRO A 176 2.00 10.80 -6.61
C PRO A 176 1.44 11.33 -7.94
N LEU A 177 1.42 12.64 -8.06
CA LEU A 177 1.49 13.24 -9.39
C LEU A 177 2.81 12.73 -9.96
N VAL A 178 2.76 12.04 -11.09
CA VAL A 178 3.99 11.55 -11.71
C VAL A 178 4.88 12.76 -11.95
N PRO A 179 5.99 12.91 -11.22
CA PRO A 179 6.83 14.06 -11.42
C PRO A 179 7.41 13.98 -12.82
N LEU A 180 7.31 15.06 -13.54
CA LEU A 180 8.11 15.25 -14.71
C LEU A 180 9.58 15.00 -14.33
N ALA A 181 10.29 14.28 -15.19
CA ALA A 181 11.68 13.92 -14.96
C ALA A 181 12.48 15.10 -14.42
N GLY A 182 13.13 14.93 -13.27
CA GLY A 182 13.94 15.94 -12.62
C GLY A 182 13.31 16.64 -11.42
N ALA A 183 12.10 16.27 -11.03
CA ALA A 183 11.57 16.76 -9.76
C ALA A 183 12.45 16.28 -8.61
N ASP A 184 12.97 17.22 -7.86
CA ASP A 184 13.82 16.95 -6.70
C ASP A 184 12.96 16.28 -5.62
N THR A 185 13.18 15.00 -5.41
CA THR A 185 12.48 14.23 -4.40
C THR A 185 13.11 14.47 -3.04
N ARG A 186 12.91 15.65 -2.48
CA ARG A 186 13.29 15.90 -1.11
C ARG A 186 12.42 15.11 -0.16
N PHE A 187 12.95 14.91 1.05
CA PHE A 187 12.20 14.32 2.14
C PHE A 187 10.83 14.99 2.29
N GLN A 188 9.79 14.25 2.02
CA GLN A 188 8.45 14.67 2.36
C GLN A 188 8.17 14.30 3.81
N PRO A 189 7.53 15.18 4.58
CA PRO A 189 7.13 14.81 5.93
C PRO A 189 6.12 13.66 5.89
N VAL A 190 6.17 12.84 6.93
CA VAL A 190 5.17 11.79 7.10
C VAL A 190 3.79 12.44 7.25
N TRP A 191 2.87 12.03 6.41
CA TRP A 191 1.50 12.48 6.46
C TRP A 191 0.59 11.36 6.92
N VAL A 192 -0.11 11.60 8.01
CA VAL A 192 -1.05 10.63 8.60
C VAL A 192 -2.45 11.22 8.52
N GLU A 193 -3.38 10.44 7.98
CA GLU A 193 -4.76 10.86 7.84
C GLU A 193 -5.70 9.77 8.32
N ASP A 194 -6.62 10.14 9.21
CA ASP A 194 -7.69 9.27 9.66
C ASP A 194 -8.86 9.36 8.67
N VAL A 195 -9.22 8.21 8.12
CA VAL A 195 -10.36 8.07 7.22
C VAL A 195 -11.51 7.47 8.00
N ALA A 196 -12.43 8.31 8.38
CA ALA A 196 -13.63 7.89 9.12
C ALA A 196 -14.76 7.48 8.18
#